data_b6fe5b5a8451511c8b91c907560d68b2
#
_entry.id   b6fe5b5a8451511c8b91c907560d68b2
#
_cell.length_a   1.000
_cell.length_b   1.000
_cell.length_c   1.000
_cell.angle_alpha   90.00
_cell.angle_beta   90.00
_cell.angle_gamma   90.00
#
_symmetry.space_group_name_H-M   'P 1'
#
loop_
_entity.id
_entity.type
_entity.pdbx_description
1 polymer ?
#
loop_
_entity_poly.entity_id
_entity_poly.type
_entity_poly.pdbx_seq_one_letter_code
_entity_poly.pdbx_strand_id
1 'polypeptide(L)'
;MATSGQVRPLGSLLTEAISLEVPDFQRSYSWEDANIDAFHLDVTRAYEAEKRHFLGALILLDKGEDNNSGIKRYDIIDGQQRLTTIFMYISLIRDRLANLDPADRYINPEPGSGGVPINLYQKTNEFLFSDLAVGKPRFRSNYLLQEVFFNNVLVDPITNPTRPKFLKRDKYTTLRLRKAYWRLESGLQDFITQKMDRDGKHENEVLNGLIQVFSRKLELLTINTSTIDESFDVFMTMNNRGLSLGPGDLVKSLFMKHISSGKTGQALIDSNNAVTDPWTIANDNIESGDMNQFLRHYLLSEQKDTVQGKEIFTKFETLIGRTKVDEVPTNPVDQCKKQLSKIVAKSEIYKQLLKPSAINDGQLSKYCTSLYLLLDSYRIFMLNLLDEDIDLERHDRRELGRLCEVISLRWILSGANAQLLENLFQRAANILTERDKPISIKVQEIKNHFRLEMPQDSRIKARFNEEIDSTNLVRVILYRINEVLTDSQAVLTQDATKLNVEHIAPQTWNSEWMKVFYPGVTNFEEKVPEYSAVVEQWGNKSILEYKINSALKQAVWVKKRDGYRSESGDQVKGYAHSVAAINRDLTGVQDWTQAEIAKRNRWLADSFIRIWAYETSEDLSHFSDWEVTDAP
;
A
#
# COMPACT_ATOMS: atom_id res chain seq x y z
N MET A 1 39.48 9.57 -7.22
CA MET A 1 39.09 10.92 -7.71
C MET A 1 38.03 11.46 -6.78
N ALA A 2 37.97 12.74 -6.54
CA ALA A 2 36.98 13.32 -5.63
C ALA A 2 35.58 13.28 -6.28
N THR A 3 34.55 13.02 -5.50
CA THR A 3 33.13 13.15 -5.90
C THR A 3 32.92 14.51 -6.56
N SER A 4 32.44 14.53 -7.80
CA SER A 4 32.17 15.77 -8.53
C SER A 4 30.68 15.90 -8.82
N GLY A 5 30.07 17.02 -8.39
CA GLY A 5 28.67 17.34 -8.68
C GLY A 5 28.57 18.52 -9.64
N GLN A 6 27.80 18.39 -10.72
CA GLN A 6 27.59 19.46 -11.70
C GLN A 6 26.13 19.55 -12.12
N VAL A 7 25.54 20.75 -12.07
CA VAL A 7 24.26 21.02 -12.70
C VAL A 7 24.50 21.25 -14.19
N ARG A 8 23.84 20.45 -15.02
CA ARG A 8 23.98 20.56 -16.48
C ARG A 8 22.67 20.29 -17.22
N PRO A 9 22.53 20.82 -18.45
CA PRO A 9 21.40 20.49 -19.28
C PRO A 9 21.33 18.98 -19.56
N LEU A 10 20.12 18.44 -19.55
CA LEU A 10 19.87 17.03 -19.87
C LEU A 10 20.42 16.66 -21.25
N GLY A 11 20.30 17.57 -22.23
CA GLY A 11 20.82 17.35 -23.59
C GLY A 11 22.33 17.07 -23.64
N SER A 12 23.14 17.64 -22.74
CA SER A 12 24.56 17.30 -22.69
C SER A 12 24.77 15.82 -22.31
N LEU A 13 23.98 15.30 -21.35
CA LEU A 13 24.01 13.87 -21.00
C LEU A 13 23.53 12.97 -22.14
N LEU A 14 22.52 13.44 -22.92
CA LEU A 14 21.93 12.67 -24.03
C LEU A 14 22.78 12.69 -25.31
N THR A 15 23.82 13.52 -25.40
CA THR A 15 24.70 13.61 -26.57
C THR A 15 26.11 13.09 -26.32
N GLU A 16 26.47 12.84 -25.07
CA GLU A 16 27.77 12.23 -24.73
C GLU A 16 27.84 10.75 -25.18
N ALA A 17 29.04 10.25 -25.43
CA ALA A 17 29.28 8.83 -25.70
C ALA A 17 29.25 8.02 -24.40
N ILE A 18 28.06 7.85 -23.82
CA ILE A 18 27.83 7.16 -22.55
C ILE A 18 26.76 6.10 -22.67
N SER A 19 26.85 5.08 -21.81
CA SER A 19 25.82 4.10 -21.51
C SER A 19 25.41 4.26 -20.05
N LEU A 20 24.11 4.41 -19.81
CA LEU A 20 23.47 4.55 -18.51
C LEU A 20 22.72 3.25 -18.21
N GLU A 21 23.15 2.53 -17.19
CA GLU A 21 22.61 1.22 -16.85
C GLU A 21 21.94 1.25 -15.48
N VAL A 22 20.72 0.74 -15.39
CA VAL A 22 20.06 0.50 -14.10
C VAL A 22 20.59 -0.84 -13.58
N PRO A 23 21.34 -0.86 -12.48
CA PRO A 23 21.85 -2.09 -11.90
C PRO A 23 20.71 -3.04 -11.51
N ASP A 24 20.95 -4.35 -11.57
CA ASP A 24 19.96 -5.38 -11.27
C ASP A 24 19.44 -5.33 -9.82
N PHE A 25 20.21 -4.77 -8.91
CA PHE A 25 19.79 -4.56 -7.53
C PHE A 25 18.82 -3.40 -7.34
N GLN A 26 18.65 -2.54 -8.32
CA GLN A 26 17.67 -1.45 -8.27
C GLN A 26 16.26 -2.00 -8.50
N ARG A 27 15.28 -1.36 -7.83
CA ARG A 27 13.87 -1.75 -8.00
C ARG A 27 13.40 -1.53 -9.44
N SER A 28 12.44 -2.31 -9.85
CA SER A 28 11.74 -2.10 -11.12
C SER A 28 11.03 -0.75 -11.15
N TYR A 29 10.59 -0.34 -12.32
CA TYR A 29 9.85 0.91 -12.51
C TYR A 29 8.62 0.98 -11.61
N SER A 30 8.51 2.03 -10.80
CA SER A 30 7.52 2.11 -9.72
C SER A 30 6.73 3.43 -9.65
N TRP A 31 6.98 4.39 -10.55
CA TRP A 31 6.21 5.63 -10.56
C TRP A 31 4.73 5.38 -10.78
N GLU A 32 3.90 6.12 -10.04
CA GLU A 32 2.44 6.11 -10.11
C GLU A 32 1.93 7.27 -10.96
N ASP A 33 0.65 7.27 -11.24
CA ASP A 33 0.00 8.23 -12.11
C ASP A 33 0.32 9.69 -11.74
N ALA A 34 0.32 10.02 -10.44
CA ALA A 34 0.66 11.36 -9.95
C ALA A 34 2.10 11.79 -10.29
N ASN A 35 3.07 10.84 -10.23
CA ASN A 35 4.46 11.14 -10.59
C ASN A 35 4.60 11.39 -12.10
N ILE A 36 3.88 10.62 -12.91
CA ILE A 36 3.88 10.74 -14.37
C ILE A 36 3.27 12.07 -14.79
N ASP A 37 2.13 12.45 -14.19
CA ASP A 37 1.48 13.73 -14.47
C ASP A 37 2.35 14.91 -14.07
N ALA A 38 2.98 14.85 -12.90
CA ALA A 38 3.91 15.89 -12.44
C ALA A 38 5.07 16.03 -13.43
N PHE A 39 5.66 14.92 -13.90
CA PHE A 39 6.75 14.96 -14.89
C PHE A 39 6.27 15.54 -16.23
N HIS A 40 5.11 15.11 -16.73
CA HIS A 40 4.54 15.68 -17.96
C HIS A 40 4.28 17.18 -17.83
N LEU A 41 3.78 17.62 -16.68
CA LEU A 41 3.56 19.03 -16.38
C LEU A 41 4.89 19.82 -16.34
N ASP A 42 5.96 19.24 -15.79
CA ASP A 42 7.28 19.85 -15.79
C ASP A 42 7.81 20.06 -17.22
N VAL A 43 7.65 19.05 -18.09
CA VAL A 43 8.03 19.13 -19.52
C VAL A 43 7.22 20.22 -20.25
N THR A 44 5.90 20.25 -20.05
CA THR A 44 5.01 21.21 -20.73
C THR A 44 5.22 22.64 -20.21
N ARG A 45 5.45 22.82 -18.90
CA ARG A 45 5.86 24.13 -18.32
C ARG A 45 7.20 24.61 -18.87
N ALA A 46 8.19 23.71 -18.99
CA ALA A 46 9.47 24.05 -19.57
C ALA A 46 9.36 24.40 -21.07
N TYR A 47 8.38 23.83 -21.78
CA TYR A 47 8.09 24.22 -23.17
C TYR A 47 7.63 25.69 -23.26
N GLU A 48 6.72 26.10 -22.37
CA GLU A 48 6.16 27.46 -22.34
C GLU A 48 7.11 28.49 -21.75
N ALA A 49 7.99 28.08 -20.85
CA ALA A 49 8.88 28.96 -20.13
C ALA A 49 10.16 29.25 -20.92
N GLU A 50 10.70 30.47 -20.77
CA GLU A 50 12.04 30.81 -21.25
C GLU A 50 13.14 30.27 -20.34
N LYS A 51 12.82 30.02 -19.07
CA LYS A 51 13.78 29.58 -18.04
C LYS A 51 13.97 28.07 -18.04
N ARG A 52 15.16 27.65 -17.61
CA ARG A 52 15.49 26.23 -17.40
C ARG A 52 14.72 25.67 -16.20
N HIS A 53 14.42 24.39 -16.27
CA HIS A 53 13.68 23.65 -15.25
C HIS A 53 14.53 22.54 -14.66
N PHE A 54 14.69 22.53 -13.34
CA PHE A 54 15.51 21.56 -12.63
C PHE A 54 14.70 20.30 -12.31
N LEU A 55 15.15 19.15 -12.81
CA LEU A 55 14.50 17.85 -12.62
C LEU A 55 14.97 17.08 -11.39
N GLY A 56 16.04 17.53 -10.71
CA GLY A 56 16.59 16.84 -9.53
C GLY A 56 17.99 16.25 -9.77
N ALA A 57 18.42 15.38 -8.84
CA ALA A 57 19.75 14.80 -8.87
C ALA A 57 19.78 13.43 -9.58
N LEU A 58 20.99 13.09 -10.08
CA LEU A 58 21.33 11.82 -10.68
C LEU A 58 22.69 11.40 -10.12
N ILE A 59 22.76 10.24 -9.46
CA ILE A 59 24.00 9.68 -8.92
C ILE A 59 24.45 8.57 -9.84
N LEU A 60 25.66 8.69 -10.37
CA LEU A 60 26.26 7.82 -11.38
C LEU A 60 27.56 7.21 -10.84
N LEU A 61 27.65 5.88 -10.81
CA LEU A 61 28.86 5.14 -10.52
C LEU A 61 29.62 4.90 -11.82
N ASP A 62 30.84 5.41 -11.94
CA ASP A 62 31.71 5.22 -13.10
C ASP A 62 32.20 3.77 -13.17
N LYS A 63 31.92 3.08 -14.28
CA LYS A 63 32.33 1.70 -14.59
C LYS A 63 33.51 1.66 -15.59
N GLY A 64 34.04 2.81 -15.94
CA GLY A 64 35.08 2.93 -16.96
C GLY A 64 34.54 2.90 -18.39
N GLU A 65 35.45 2.88 -19.35
CA GLU A 65 35.14 2.85 -20.77
C GLU A 65 35.06 1.41 -21.29
N ASP A 66 34.16 1.19 -22.23
CA ASP A 66 34.11 -0.05 -23.01
C ASP A 66 35.29 -0.05 -24.00
N ASN A 67 36.23 -1.00 -23.83
CA ASN A 67 37.47 -1.10 -24.61
C ASN A 67 37.26 -1.16 -26.13
N ASN A 68 36.06 -1.61 -26.59
CA ASN A 68 35.81 -1.79 -28.02
C ASN A 68 35.12 -0.57 -28.65
N SER A 69 34.38 0.22 -27.89
CA SER A 69 33.56 1.33 -28.43
C SER A 69 33.95 2.70 -27.90
N GLY A 70 34.82 2.81 -26.88
CA GLY A 70 35.16 4.07 -26.23
C GLY A 70 34.00 4.75 -25.50
N ILE A 71 32.89 4.01 -25.31
CA ILE A 71 31.69 4.49 -24.63
C ILE A 71 31.88 4.35 -23.13
N LYS A 72 31.76 5.44 -22.37
CA LYS A 72 31.77 5.40 -20.90
C LYS A 72 30.51 4.74 -20.37
N ARG A 73 30.67 3.86 -19.38
CA ARG A 73 29.56 3.17 -18.74
C ARG A 73 29.35 3.68 -17.33
N TYR A 74 28.10 3.92 -16.98
CA TYR A 74 27.70 4.36 -15.66
C TYR A 74 26.55 3.50 -15.14
N ASP A 75 26.70 3.02 -13.89
CA ASP A 75 25.57 2.47 -13.15
C ASP A 75 24.79 3.62 -12.50
N ILE A 76 23.46 3.61 -12.66
CA ILE A 76 22.58 4.61 -12.08
C ILE A 76 22.26 4.20 -10.63
N ILE A 77 22.79 4.92 -9.66
CA ILE A 77 22.54 4.66 -8.23
C ILE A 77 21.30 5.40 -7.74
N ASP A 78 21.04 6.61 -8.26
CA ASP A 78 19.81 7.33 -8.04
C ASP A 78 19.34 8.04 -9.32
N GLY A 79 18.01 8.26 -9.43
CA GLY A 79 17.37 8.91 -10.58
C GLY A 79 16.88 7.95 -11.66
N GLN A 80 16.92 6.63 -11.45
CA GLN A 80 16.50 5.62 -12.42
C GLN A 80 15.06 5.79 -12.91
N GLN A 81 14.11 6.08 -12.01
CA GLN A 81 12.69 6.26 -12.36
C GLN A 81 12.52 7.44 -13.32
N ARG A 82 13.20 8.54 -13.02
CA ARG A 82 13.22 9.76 -13.84
C ARG A 82 13.82 9.50 -15.22
N LEU A 83 14.99 8.84 -15.27
CA LEU A 83 15.62 8.52 -16.55
C LEU A 83 14.74 7.56 -17.38
N THR A 84 14.17 6.52 -16.77
CA THR A 84 13.24 5.63 -17.46
C THR A 84 12.10 6.42 -18.11
N THR A 85 11.51 7.38 -17.38
CA THR A 85 10.41 8.22 -17.89
C THR A 85 10.88 9.18 -18.98
N ILE A 86 12.08 9.76 -18.86
CA ILE A 86 12.70 10.62 -19.89
C ILE A 86 12.86 9.82 -21.20
N PHE A 87 13.43 8.63 -21.14
CA PHE A 87 13.64 7.80 -22.32
C PHE A 87 12.33 7.33 -22.94
N MET A 88 11.28 7.02 -22.14
CA MET A 88 9.94 6.76 -22.65
C MET A 88 9.37 7.99 -23.39
N TYR A 89 9.49 9.19 -22.81
CA TYR A 89 8.95 10.40 -23.41
C TYR A 89 9.66 10.75 -24.73
N ILE A 90 10.98 10.66 -24.77
CA ILE A 90 11.76 10.90 -26.00
C ILE A 90 11.40 9.87 -27.08
N SER A 91 11.19 8.60 -26.71
CA SER A 91 10.77 7.58 -27.67
C SER A 91 9.38 7.86 -28.24
N LEU A 92 8.44 8.38 -27.43
CA LEU A 92 7.12 8.80 -27.91
C LEU A 92 7.21 9.97 -28.90
N ILE A 93 8.09 10.95 -28.64
CA ILE A 93 8.38 12.04 -29.62
C ILE A 93 8.92 11.46 -30.92
N ARG A 94 9.90 10.55 -30.87
CA ARG A 94 10.43 9.85 -32.04
C ARG A 94 9.34 9.11 -32.82
N ASP A 95 8.49 8.42 -32.11
CA ASP A 95 7.42 7.61 -32.73
C ASP A 95 6.38 8.50 -33.43
N ARG A 96 6.09 9.67 -32.88
CA ARG A 96 5.25 10.67 -33.55
C ARG A 96 5.92 11.18 -34.84
N LEU A 97 7.21 11.52 -34.77
CA LEU A 97 7.98 11.93 -35.94
C LEU A 97 8.05 10.83 -37.01
N ALA A 98 8.12 9.55 -36.59
CA ALA A 98 8.11 8.42 -37.53
C ALA A 98 6.80 8.32 -38.36
N ASN A 99 5.67 8.79 -37.79
CA ASN A 99 4.37 8.77 -38.42
C ASN A 99 4.12 10.00 -39.31
N LEU A 100 4.97 11.04 -39.28
CA LEU A 100 4.88 12.18 -40.20
C LEU A 100 5.44 11.82 -41.57
N ASP A 101 5.00 12.57 -42.57
CA ASP A 101 5.62 12.51 -43.90
C ASP A 101 7.13 12.79 -43.77
N PRO A 102 7.97 12.11 -44.58
CA PRO A 102 9.43 12.29 -44.48
C PRO A 102 9.89 13.74 -44.62
N ALA A 103 9.19 14.59 -45.37
CA ALA A 103 9.50 16.03 -45.50
C ALA A 103 9.23 16.81 -44.20
N ASP A 104 8.16 16.44 -43.48
CA ASP A 104 7.76 17.10 -42.23
C ASP A 104 8.64 16.71 -41.02
N ARG A 105 9.56 15.78 -41.19
CA ARG A 105 10.56 15.43 -40.17
C ARG A 105 11.71 16.43 -40.09
N TYR A 106 11.73 17.46 -40.94
CA TYR A 106 12.78 18.45 -41.01
C TYR A 106 12.28 19.80 -40.51
N ILE A 107 13.15 20.54 -39.84
CA ILE A 107 13.00 21.97 -39.56
C ILE A 107 14.06 22.70 -40.38
N ASN A 108 13.59 23.62 -41.22
CA ASN A 108 14.46 24.50 -41.97
C ASN A 108 15.05 25.59 -41.07
N PRO A 109 16.31 25.95 -41.25
CA PRO A 109 16.90 27.11 -40.58
C PRO A 109 16.22 28.39 -41.02
N GLU A 110 16.34 29.46 -40.21
CA GLU A 110 15.82 30.77 -40.59
C GLU A 110 16.39 31.24 -41.94
N PRO A 111 15.58 31.86 -42.79
CA PRO A 111 16.04 32.39 -44.06
C PRO A 111 17.24 33.32 -43.87
N GLY A 112 18.35 33.04 -44.57
CA GLY A 112 19.58 33.84 -44.49
C GLY A 112 20.58 33.45 -43.40
N SER A 113 20.28 32.44 -42.56
CA SER A 113 21.19 31.97 -41.49
C SER A 113 22.32 31.07 -41.99
N GLY A 114 22.29 30.59 -43.25
CA GLY A 114 23.25 29.63 -43.78
C GLY A 114 23.22 28.25 -43.13
N GLY A 115 22.24 27.98 -42.29
CA GLY A 115 22.08 26.71 -41.59
C GLY A 115 21.62 25.58 -42.52
N VAL A 116 21.81 24.33 -42.07
CA VAL A 116 21.34 23.11 -42.75
C VAL A 116 20.04 22.64 -42.08
N PRO A 117 19.05 22.10 -42.87
CA PRO A 117 17.85 21.54 -42.30
C PRO A 117 18.15 20.45 -41.28
N ILE A 118 17.49 20.49 -40.11
CA ILE A 118 17.68 19.55 -39.01
C ILE A 118 16.64 18.46 -39.14
N ASN A 119 17.11 17.20 -39.24
CA ASN A 119 16.24 16.04 -39.18
C ASN A 119 15.89 15.73 -37.71
N LEU A 120 14.66 16.02 -37.32
CA LEU A 120 14.17 15.84 -35.94
C LEU A 120 14.12 14.37 -35.53
N TYR A 121 13.77 13.48 -36.47
CA TYR A 121 13.74 12.05 -36.21
C TYR A 121 15.14 11.50 -35.92
N GLN A 122 16.13 11.87 -36.72
CA GLN A 122 17.52 11.50 -36.47
C GLN A 122 18.00 12.07 -35.12
N LYS A 123 17.66 13.33 -34.83
CA LYS A 123 18.03 14.01 -33.56
C LYS A 123 17.49 13.27 -32.32
N THR A 124 16.24 12.80 -32.36
CA THR A 124 15.67 12.01 -31.26
C THR A 124 16.35 10.64 -31.13
N ASN A 125 16.69 9.99 -32.23
CA ASN A 125 17.46 8.75 -32.19
C ASN A 125 18.88 8.95 -31.59
N GLU A 126 19.56 10.06 -31.85
CA GLU A 126 20.83 10.41 -31.21
C GLU A 126 20.71 10.53 -29.66
N PHE A 127 19.54 10.92 -29.14
CA PHE A 127 19.29 10.92 -27.71
C PHE A 127 19.08 9.51 -27.13
N LEU A 128 18.42 8.64 -27.89
CA LEU A 128 18.06 7.28 -27.43
C LEU A 128 19.25 6.30 -27.53
N PHE A 129 20.15 6.50 -28.49
CA PHE A 129 21.24 5.59 -28.77
C PHE A 129 22.61 6.27 -28.57
N SER A 130 23.54 5.57 -27.95
CA SER A 130 24.93 6.00 -27.80
C SER A 130 25.76 5.72 -29.06
N ASP A 131 25.33 4.73 -29.84
CA ASP A 131 25.89 4.38 -31.15
C ASP A 131 24.74 3.96 -32.06
N LEU A 132 24.41 4.82 -33.03
CA LEU A 132 23.33 4.56 -34.01
C LEU A 132 23.70 3.49 -35.04
N ALA A 133 25.00 3.37 -35.36
CA ALA A 133 25.46 2.46 -36.41
C ALA A 133 25.24 0.99 -36.02
N VAL A 134 25.42 0.68 -34.73
CA VAL A 134 25.22 -0.66 -34.18
C VAL A 134 23.95 -0.78 -33.33
N GLY A 135 23.14 0.29 -33.23
CA GLY A 135 21.90 0.29 -32.47
C GLY A 135 22.11 0.11 -30.95
N LYS A 136 23.24 0.62 -30.39
CA LYS A 136 23.55 0.50 -28.97
C LYS A 136 22.75 1.52 -28.16
N PRO A 137 21.78 1.08 -27.32
CA PRO A 137 20.96 2.00 -26.55
C PRO A 137 21.80 2.77 -25.52
N ARG A 138 21.47 4.04 -25.30
CA ARG A 138 22.09 4.90 -24.28
C ARG A 138 21.65 4.53 -22.87
N PHE A 139 20.41 4.03 -22.73
CA PHE A 139 19.82 3.64 -21.46
C PHE A 139 19.43 2.16 -21.47
N ARG A 140 19.82 1.46 -20.41
CA ARG A 140 19.44 0.07 -20.15
C ARG A 140 18.69 0.00 -18.83
N SER A 141 17.49 -0.54 -18.87
CA SER A 141 16.69 -0.85 -17.68
C SER A 141 17.29 -2.04 -16.93
N ASN A 142 16.81 -2.33 -15.70
CA ASN A 142 17.19 -3.55 -15.00
C ASN A 142 16.77 -4.81 -15.78
N TYR A 143 17.35 -5.95 -15.46
CA TYR A 143 17.17 -7.20 -16.21
C TYR A 143 15.69 -7.64 -16.34
N LEU A 144 14.86 -7.35 -15.31
CA LEU A 144 13.43 -7.72 -15.32
C LEU A 144 12.62 -6.98 -16.38
N LEU A 145 13.02 -5.75 -16.71
CA LEU A 145 12.31 -4.90 -17.67
C LEU A 145 13.11 -4.69 -18.97
N GLN A 146 14.37 -5.09 -19.03
CA GLN A 146 15.29 -4.79 -20.13
C GLN A 146 14.73 -5.19 -21.49
N GLU A 147 14.26 -6.42 -21.63
CA GLU A 147 13.73 -6.92 -22.90
C GLU A 147 12.46 -6.16 -23.31
N VAL A 148 11.54 -5.97 -22.37
CA VAL A 148 10.28 -5.27 -22.65
C VAL A 148 10.55 -3.80 -22.94
N PHE A 149 11.42 -3.15 -22.18
CA PHE A 149 11.77 -1.74 -22.39
C PHE A 149 12.45 -1.55 -23.77
N PHE A 150 13.42 -2.40 -24.09
CA PHE A 150 14.09 -2.35 -25.38
C PHE A 150 13.10 -2.55 -26.53
N ASN A 151 12.35 -3.63 -26.53
CA ASN A 151 11.48 -4.02 -27.64
C ASN A 151 10.27 -3.09 -27.82
N ASN A 152 9.66 -2.62 -26.73
CA ASN A 152 8.43 -1.84 -26.80
C ASN A 152 8.66 -0.32 -26.83
N VAL A 153 9.80 0.15 -26.29
CA VAL A 153 10.11 1.58 -26.14
C VAL A 153 11.23 2.01 -27.09
N LEU A 154 12.39 1.34 -27.04
CA LEU A 154 13.59 1.82 -27.75
C LEU A 154 13.67 1.41 -29.22
N VAL A 155 13.20 0.22 -29.58
CA VAL A 155 13.27 -0.27 -30.98
C VAL A 155 12.66 0.75 -31.93
N ASP A 156 13.40 1.05 -32.98
CA ASP A 156 13.04 2.05 -34.00
C ASP A 156 11.83 1.59 -34.83
N PRO A 157 10.73 2.37 -34.87
CA PRO A 157 9.51 1.97 -35.57
C PRO A 157 9.61 1.99 -37.09
N ILE A 158 10.57 2.71 -37.67
CA ILE A 158 10.76 2.74 -39.14
C ILE A 158 11.52 1.50 -39.59
N THR A 159 12.58 1.14 -38.90
CA THR A 159 13.39 -0.05 -39.25
C THR A 159 12.74 -1.34 -38.78
N ASN A 160 11.87 -1.29 -37.78
CA ASN A 160 11.11 -2.44 -37.29
C ASN A 160 9.62 -2.08 -37.07
N PRO A 161 8.82 -1.99 -38.15
CA PRO A 161 7.41 -1.62 -38.06
C PRO A 161 6.54 -2.66 -37.33
N THR A 162 7.04 -3.88 -37.15
CA THR A 162 6.35 -4.98 -36.45
C THR A 162 6.75 -5.07 -34.98
N ARG A 163 7.46 -4.09 -34.45
CA ARG A 163 7.86 -4.10 -33.02
C ARG A 163 6.64 -4.34 -32.12
N PRO A 164 6.80 -5.08 -31.02
CA PRO A 164 5.70 -5.33 -30.10
C PRO A 164 5.21 -4.03 -29.47
N LYS A 165 3.91 -3.93 -29.29
CA LYS A 165 3.27 -2.85 -28.49
C LYS A 165 2.85 -3.41 -27.15
N PHE A 166 2.76 -2.55 -26.14
CA PHE A 166 2.25 -2.96 -24.85
C PHE A 166 0.82 -3.51 -24.96
N LEU A 167 0.58 -4.73 -24.47
CA LEU A 167 -0.72 -5.40 -24.50
C LEU A 167 -1.41 -5.30 -23.13
N LYS A 168 -2.76 -5.30 -23.12
CA LYS A 168 -3.53 -5.28 -21.85
C LYS A 168 -3.28 -6.51 -20.96
N ARG A 169 -2.76 -7.61 -21.52
CA ARG A 169 -2.51 -8.89 -20.82
C ARG A 169 -1.06 -9.10 -20.39
N ASP A 170 -0.20 -8.08 -20.48
CA ASP A 170 1.19 -8.21 -20.07
C ASP A 170 1.33 -8.46 -18.57
N LYS A 171 2.43 -9.13 -18.16
CA LYS A 171 2.69 -9.55 -16.79
C LYS A 171 2.64 -8.38 -15.80
N TYR A 172 2.29 -8.69 -14.55
CA TYR A 172 2.20 -7.70 -13.46
C TYR A 172 3.48 -6.85 -13.30
N THR A 173 4.66 -7.46 -13.44
CA THR A 173 5.96 -6.78 -13.36
C THR A 173 6.14 -5.63 -14.36
N THR A 174 5.45 -5.69 -15.51
CA THR A 174 5.49 -4.65 -16.56
C THR A 174 4.32 -3.68 -16.47
N LEU A 175 3.36 -3.93 -15.58
CA LEU A 175 2.10 -3.18 -15.51
C LEU A 175 2.31 -1.67 -15.26
N ARG A 176 3.20 -1.30 -14.33
CA ARG A 176 3.49 0.10 -14.02
C ARG A 176 4.19 0.81 -15.19
N LEU A 177 5.18 0.15 -15.81
CA LEU A 177 5.86 0.67 -16.99
C LEU A 177 4.88 0.93 -18.13
N ARG A 178 3.99 -0.04 -18.41
CA ARG A 178 2.96 0.07 -19.44
C ARG A 178 1.97 1.20 -19.17
N LYS A 179 1.46 1.30 -17.94
CA LYS A 179 0.53 2.38 -17.55
C LYS A 179 1.19 3.75 -17.72
N ALA A 180 2.44 3.88 -17.29
CA ALA A 180 3.21 5.10 -17.44
C ALA A 180 3.39 5.48 -18.92
N TYR A 181 3.76 4.52 -19.77
CA TYR A 181 3.93 4.74 -21.22
C TYR A 181 2.63 5.25 -21.85
N TRP A 182 1.50 4.60 -21.61
CA TRP A 182 0.21 5.03 -22.16
C TRP A 182 -0.24 6.39 -21.61
N ARG A 183 0.03 6.67 -20.34
CA ARG A 183 -0.32 7.96 -19.75
C ARG A 183 0.50 9.10 -20.34
N LEU A 184 1.79 8.88 -20.57
CA LEU A 184 2.68 9.84 -21.26
C LEU A 184 2.25 10.01 -22.73
N GLU A 185 1.90 8.93 -23.43
CA GLU A 185 1.41 8.97 -24.80
C GLU A 185 0.14 9.82 -24.92
N SER A 186 -0.85 9.58 -24.03
CA SER A 186 -2.08 10.39 -23.98
C SER A 186 -1.78 11.85 -23.69
N GLY A 187 -0.99 12.14 -22.65
CA GLY A 187 -0.62 13.50 -22.29
C GLY A 187 0.12 14.25 -23.43
N LEU A 188 1.04 13.54 -24.10
CA LEU A 188 1.75 14.10 -25.26
C LEU A 188 0.79 14.41 -26.41
N GLN A 189 -0.15 13.50 -26.72
CA GLN A 189 -1.17 13.70 -27.76
C GLN A 189 -2.03 14.92 -27.44
N ASP A 190 -2.53 15.03 -26.20
CA ASP A 190 -3.37 16.13 -25.76
C ASP A 190 -2.64 17.46 -25.87
N PHE A 191 -1.36 17.49 -25.46
CA PHE A 191 -0.51 18.68 -25.54
C PHE A 191 -0.27 19.12 -27.00
N ILE A 192 0.06 18.19 -27.90
CA ILE A 192 0.25 18.48 -29.32
C ILE A 192 -1.04 19.05 -29.91
N THR A 193 -2.18 18.39 -29.71
CA THR A 193 -3.48 18.85 -30.20
C THR A 193 -3.80 20.26 -29.69
N GLN A 194 -3.60 20.49 -28.39
CA GLN A 194 -3.81 21.83 -27.81
C GLN A 194 -2.94 22.90 -28.48
N LYS A 195 -1.68 22.60 -28.81
CA LYS A 195 -0.77 23.54 -29.44
C LYS A 195 -1.11 23.80 -30.91
N MET A 196 -1.56 22.79 -31.62
CA MET A 196 -2.03 22.94 -32.99
C MET A 196 -3.31 23.79 -33.04
N ASP A 197 -4.28 23.52 -32.18
CA ASP A 197 -5.58 24.20 -32.19
C ASP A 197 -5.51 25.65 -31.68
N ARG A 198 -4.72 25.92 -30.62
CA ARG A 198 -4.67 27.26 -29.99
C ARG A 198 -3.63 28.17 -30.58
N ASP A 199 -2.46 27.62 -30.91
CA ASP A 199 -1.30 28.41 -31.33
C ASP A 199 -1.10 28.35 -32.86
N GLY A 200 -1.90 27.58 -33.58
CA GLY A 200 -1.83 27.41 -35.04
C GLY A 200 -0.52 26.77 -35.53
N LYS A 201 0.17 26.04 -34.65
CA LYS A 201 1.45 25.39 -34.96
C LYS A 201 1.26 24.11 -35.75
N HIS A 202 2.22 23.78 -36.60
CA HIS A 202 2.30 22.43 -37.18
C HIS A 202 2.87 21.43 -36.17
N GLU A 203 2.51 20.15 -36.30
CA GLU A 203 2.93 19.11 -35.36
C GLU A 203 4.47 19.03 -35.23
N ASN A 204 5.20 19.11 -36.33
CA ASN A 204 6.67 19.08 -36.33
C ASN A 204 7.28 20.26 -35.56
N GLU A 205 6.65 21.44 -35.55
CA GLU A 205 7.08 22.59 -34.77
C GLU A 205 6.91 22.37 -33.27
N VAL A 206 5.78 21.76 -32.88
CA VAL A 206 5.54 21.37 -31.47
C VAL A 206 6.56 20.33 -31.03
N LEU A 207 6.79 19.30 -31.84
CA LEU A 207 7.77 18.25 -31.56
C LEU A 207 9.20 18.80 -31.51
N ASN A 208 9.58 19.74 -32.39
CA ASN A 208 10.85 20.45 -32.29
C ASN A 208 10.98 21.21 -30.97
N GLY A 209 9.94 21.95 -30.58
CA GLY A 209 9.91 22.64 -29.29
C GLY A 209 10.16 21.69 -28.10
N LEU A 210 9.53 20.52 -28.10
CA LEU A 210 9.77 19.47 -27.08
C LEU A 210 11.21 18.94 -27.13
N ILE A 211 11.79 18.71 -28.31
CA ILE A 211 13.19 18.32 -28.47
C ILE A 211 14.12 19.40 -27.87
N GLN A 212 13.82 20.70 -28.08
CA GLN A 212 14.57 21.79 -27.47
C GLN A 212 14.42 21.80 -25.92
N VAL A 213 13.24 21.43 -25.38
CA VAL A 213 13.06 21.26 -23.93
C VAL A 213 14.04 20.22 -23.40
N PHE A 214 14.09 19.03 -23.98
CA PHE A 214 15.01 17.96 -23.55
C PHE A 214 16.48 18.33 -23.79
N SER A 215 16.78 19.06 -24.86
CA SER A 215 18.15 19.45 -25.17
C SER A 215 18.71 20.55 -24.28
N ARG A 216 17.91 21.57 -23.93
CA ARG A 216 18.43 22.85 -23.42
C ARG A 216 17.77 23.34 -22.14
N LYS A 217 16.48 22.99 -21.91
CA LYS A 217 15.70 23.60 -20.84
C LYS A 217 15.61 22.72 -19.58
N LEU A 218 15.68 21.42 -19.70
CA LEU A 218 15.69 20.51 -18.54
C LEU A 218 17.11 20.35 -18.01
N GLU A 219 17.29 20.50 -16.69
CA GLU A 219 18.59 20.38 -16.01
C GLU A 219 18.58 19.28 -14.95
N LEU A 220 19.73 18.63 -14.80
CA LEU A 220 20.01 17.63 -13.78
C LEU A 220 21.27 17.98 -13.01
N LEU A 221 21.28 17.76 -11.70
CA LEU A 221 22.51 17.68 -10.92
C LEU A 221 23.09 16.26 -11.09
N THR A 222 24.14 16.12 -11.87
CA THR A 222 24.86 14.84 -12.00
C THR A 222 25.99 14.76 -10.97
N ILE A 223 26.02 13.68 -10.21
CA ILE A 223 27.06 13.40 -9.22
C ILE A 223 27.73 12.10 -9.65
N ASN A 224 29.01 12.20 -10.06
CA ASN A 224 29.80 11.05 -10.46
C ASN A 224 30.63 10.56 -9.27
N THR A 225 30.61 9.27 -9.04
CA THR A 225 31.35 8.57 -7.98
C THR A 225 32.24 7.48 -8.59
N SER A 226 33.31 7.13 -7.90
CA SER A 226 34.30 6.16 -8.40
C SER A 226 34.13 4.78 -7.77
N THR A 227 33.46 4.70 -6.61
CA THR A 227 33.21 3.45 -5.89
C THR A 227 31.77 3.31 -5.48
N ILE A 228 31.33 2.08 -5.27
CA ILE A 228 29.97 1.80 -4.82
C ILE A 228 29.71 2.36 -3.42
N ASP A 229 30.70 2.31 -2.54
CA ASP A 229 30.63 2.84 -1.17
C ASP A 229 30.41 4.36 -1.19
N GLU A 230 31.20 5.07 -2.00
CA GLU A 230 31.04 6.52 -2.21
C GLU A 230 29.66 6.87 -2.76
N SER A 231 29.17 6.07 -3.72
CA SER A 231 27.83 6.24 -4.29
C SER A 231 26.73 6.13 -3.23
N PHE A 232 26.83 5.13 -2.37
CA PHE A 232 25.86 4.94 -1.29
C PHE A 232 25.96 6.03 -0.22
N ASP A 233 27.14 6.49 0.14
CA ASP A 233 27.31 7.59 1.11
C ASP A 233 26.70 8.89 0.61
N VAL A 234 26.93 9.24 -0.67
CA VAL A 234 26.28 10.39 -1.33
C VAL A 234 24.76 10.22 -1.36
N PHE A 235 24.30 9.05 -1.80
CA PHE A 235 22.89 8.70 -1.89
C PHE A 235 22.18 8.83 -0.53
N MET A 236 22.78 8.29 0.53
CA MET A 236 22.24 8.37 1.89
C MET A 236 22.20 9.81 2.42
N THR A 237 23.27 10.57 2.16
CA THR A 237 23.35 11.97 2.61
C THR A 237 22.30 12.84 1.92
N MET A 238 22.04 12.66 0.64
CA MET A 238 21.06 13.42 -0.11
C MET A 238 19.62 13.06 0.29
N ASN A 239 19.34 11.78 0.53
CA ASN A 239 17.99 11.32 0.90
C ASN A 239 17.60 11.68 2.33
N ASN A 240 18.56 11.74 3.28
CA ASN A 240 18.31 12.23 4.64
C ASN A 240 17.88 13.71 4.71
N ARG A 241 18.03 14.48 3.62
CA ARG A 241 17.74 15.91 3.54
C ARG A 241 16.50 16.28 2.70
N GLY A 242 15.66 15.31 2.31
CA GLY A 242 14.33 15.63 1.77
C GLY A 242 13.97 15.14 0.36
N LEU A 243 14.68 14.17 -0.22
CA LEU A 243 14.24 13.50 -1.44
C LEU A 243 13.74 12.08 -1.10
N SER A 244 12.52 11.77 -1.47
CA SER A 244 11.70 10.67 -0.95
C SER A 244 12.07 9.28 -1.48
N LEU A 245 13.15 8.68 -0.98
CA LEU A 245 13.24 7.22 -0.96
C LEU A 245 12.60 6.67 0.31
N GLY A 246 11.85 5.60 0.16
CA GLY A 246 11.28 4.93 1.33
C GLY A 246 12.39 4.34 2.20
N PRO A 247 12.21 4.27 3.52
CA PRO A 247 13.15 3.61 4.42
C PRO A 247 13.57 2.21 3.98
N GLY A 248 12.70 1.47 3.30
CA GLY A 248 13.00 0.16 2.74
C GLY A 248 14.09 0.18 1.67
N ASP A 249 14.07 1.15 0.77
CA ASP A 249 15.10 1.29 -0.27
C ASP A 249 16.46 1.64 0.36
N LEU A 250 16.46 2.45 1.43
CA LEU A 250 17.66 2.78 2.19
C LEU A 250 18.25 1.56 2.91
N VAL A 251 17.41 0.73 3.52
CA VAL A 251 17.84 -0.53 4.17
C VAL A 251 18.42 -1.51 3.15
N LYS A 252 17.80 -1.65 1.98
CA LYS A 252 18.36 -2.45 0.88
C LYS A 252 19.76 -1.95 0.49
N SER A 253 19.89 -0.65 0.31
CA SER A 253 21.17 -0.01 -0.06
C SER A 253 22.24 -0.22 1.01
N LEU A 254 21.86 -0.17 2.30
CA LEU A 254 22.77 -0.47 3.42
C LEU A 254 23.30 -1.91 3.36
N PHE A 255 22.43 -2.89 3.09
CA PHE A 255 22.85 -4.29 2.92
C PHE A 255 23.78 -4.45 1.72
N MET A 256 23.46 -3.80 0.59
CA MET A 256 24.32 -3.78 -0.60
C MET A 256 25.71 -3.23 -0.27
N LYS A 257 25.79 -2.07 0.39
CA LYS A 257 27.05 -1.47 0.81
C LYS A 257 27.93 -2.47 1.56
N HIS A 258 27.41 -3.11 2.61
CA HIS A 258 28.21 -4.02 3.43
C HIS A 258 28.58 -5.32 2.73
N ILE A 259 27.67 -5.93 1.96
CA ILE A 259 27.88 -7.24 1.33
C ILE A 259 28.75 -7.13 0.08
N SER A 260 28.70 -6.01 -0.64
CA SER A 260 29.41 -5.81 -1.91
C SER A 260 30.70 -4.99 -1.78
N SER A 261 30.98 -4.42 -0.60
CA SER A 261 32.16 -3.58 -0.37
C SER A 261 33.47 -4.30 -0.74
N GLY A 262 34.35 -3.61 -1.47
CA GLY A 262 35.65 -4.11 -1.90
C GLY A 262 35.61 -5.21 -2.96
N LYS A 263 34.45 -5.58 -3.50
CA LYS A 263 34.31 -6.62 -4.52
C LYS A 263 34.20 -6.03 -5.92
N THR A 264 34.69 -6.78 -6.92
CA THR A 264 34.68 -6.41 -8.33
C THR A 264 34.36 -7.62 -9.22
N GLY A 265 34.00 -7.38 -10.49
CA GLY A 265 33.74 -8.45 -11.46
C GLY A 265 32.59 -9.39 -11.01
N GLN A 266 32.78 -10.69 -11.22
CA GLN A 266 31.79 -11.71 -10.89
C GLN A 266 31.43 -11.73 -9.39
N ALA A 267 32.40 -11.54 -8.50
CA ALA A 267 32.19 -11.50 -7.05
C ALA A 267 31.29 -10.34 -6.62
N LEU A 268 31.28 -9.21 -7.33
CA LEU A 268 30.38 -8.11 -7.11
C LEU A 268 28.96 -8.49 -7.55
N ILE A 269 28.80 -9.10 -8.72
CA ILE A 269 27.51 -9.57 -9.24
C ILE A 269 26.88 -10.57 -8.27
N ASP A 270 27.63 -11.59 -7.85
CA ASP A 270 27.14 -12.62 -6.92
C ASP A 270 26.72 -12.01 -5.57
N SER A 271 27.46 -11.01 -5.11
CA SER A 271 27.16 -10.31 -3.86
C SER A 271 25.92 -9.42 -3.98
N ASN A 272 25.72 -8.78 -5.12
CA ASN A 272 24.52 -8.01 -5.40
C ASN A 272 23.29 -8.93 -5.46
N ASN A 273 23.40 -10.09 -6.13
CA ASN A 273 22.32 -11.07 -6.19
C ASN A 273 21.99 -11.63 -4.79
N ALA A 274 23.00 -11.85 -3.94
CA ALA A 274 22.80 -12.30 -2.57
C ALA A 274 21.96 -11.34 -1.70
N VAL A 275 21.78 -10.09 -2.11
CA VAL A 275 20.84 -9.14 -1.49
C VAL A 275 19.57 -9.01 -2.30
N THR A 276 19.69 -8.88 -3.62
CA THR A 276 18.57 -8.55 -4.51
C THR A 276 17.53 -9.66 -4.56
N ASP A 277 17.97 -10.93 -4.66
CA ASP A 277 17.03 -12.06 -4.76
C ASP A 277 16.19 -12.22 -3.50
N PRO A 278 16.76 -12.29 -2.28
CA PRO A 278 15.97 -12.34 -1.06
C PRO A 278 15.10 -11.09 -0.85
N TRP A 279 15.61 -9.91 -1.20
CA TRP A 279 14.81 -8.68 -1.09
C TRP A 279 13.62 -8.67 -2.04
N THR A 280 13.79 -9.22 -3.24
CA THR A 280 12.71 -9.35 -4.23
C THR A 280 11.64 -10.31 -3.72
N ILE A 281 12.05 -11.46 -3.15
CA ILE A 281 11.12 -12.41 -2.50
C ILE A 281 10.31 -11.69 -1.41
N ALA A 282 10.99 -10.96 -0.53
CA ALA A 282 10.31 -10.22 0.54
C ALA A 282 9.33 -9.17 -0.02
N ASN A 283 9.74 -8.44 -1.07
CA ASN A 283 8.89 -7.44 -1.71
C ASN A 283 7.66 -8.07 -2.40
N ASP A 284 7.82 -9.20 -3.07
CA ASP A 284 6.73 -9.95 -3.71
C ASP A 284 5.74 -10.50 -2.68
N ASN A 285 6.21 -10.91 -1.50
CA ASN A 285 5.35 -11.32 -0.40
C ASN A 285 4.50 -10.17 0.16
N ILE A 286 4.96 -8.91 0.01
CA ILE A 286 4.28 -7.71 0.52
C ILE A 286 3.52 -6.97 -0.60
N GLU A 287 3.32 -7.62 -1.75
CA GLU A 287 2.76 -7.09 -3.01
C GLU A 287 1.62 -6.07 -2.87
N SER A 288 0.72 -6.27 -1.90
CA SER A 288 -0.41 -5.37 -1.61
C SER A 288 -0.18 -4.44 -0.41
N GLY A 289 0.99 -4.50 0.22
CA GLY A 289 1.32 -3.76 1.43
C GLY A 289 2.44 -2.73 1.24
N ASP A 290 2.75 -2.02 2.31
CA ASP A 290 3.87 -1.08 2.37
C ASP A 290 5.09 -1.75 3.00
N MET A 291 6.20 -1.87 2.25
CA MET A 291 7.47 -2.41 2.73
C MET A 291 7.98 -1.65 3.96
N ASN A 292 7.78 -0.33 4.03
CA ASN A 292 8.21 0.46 5.18
C ASN A 292 7.42 0.09 6.44
N GLN A 293 6.11 -0.13 6.31
CA GLN A 293 5.26 -0.58 7.40
C GLN A 293 5.65 -1.99 7.85
N PHE A 294 5.93 -2.90 6.91
CA PHE A 294 6.42 -4.24 7.25
C PHE A 294 7.74 -4.18 8.02
N LEU A 295 8.74 -3.44 7.53
CA LEU A 295 10.04 -3.31 8.20
C LEU A 295 9.90 -2.68 9.58
N ARG A 296 8.99 -1.74 9.75
CA ARG A 296 8.67 -1.16 11.05
C ARG A 296 8.08 -2.20 12.01
N HIS A 297 7.07 -2.95 11.57
CA HIS A 297 6.46 -4.02 12.38
C HIS A 297 7.48 -5.12 12.71
N TYR A 298 8.34 -5.49 11.74
CA TYR A 298 9.44 -6.42 11.95
C TYR A 298 10.40 -5.91 13.05
N LEU A 299 10.88 -4.68 12.97
CA LEU A 299 11.75 -4.11 14.00
C LEU A 299 11.09 -4.09 15.37
N LEU A 300 9.83 -3.66 15.45
CA LEU A 300 9.06 -3.65 16.71
C LEU A 300 8.88 -5.06 17.27
N SER A 301 8.74 -6.08 16.43
CA SER A 301 8.63 -7.48 16.89
C SER A 301 9.94 -8.06 17.43
N GLU A 302 11.10 -7.51 17.02
CA GLU A 302 12.43 -8.05 17.37
C GLU A 302 13.17 -7.24 18.44
N GLN A 303 12.72 -6.02 18.78
CA GLN A 303 13.45 -5.14 19.71
C GLN A 303 12.54 -4.33 20.63
N LYS A 304 13.08 -4.01 21.82
CA LYS A 304 12.34 -3.32 22.90
C LYS A 304 12.15 -1.82 22.65
N ASP A 305 12.99 -1.20 21.81
CA ASP A 305 12.92 0.22 21.52
C ASP A 305 11.73 0.52 20.59
N THR A 306 11.08 1.64 20.79
CA THR A 306 10.08 2.15 19.85
C THR A 306 10.73 2.50 18.52
N VAL A 307 9.99 2.36 17.41
CA VAL A 307 10.47 2.64 16.05
C VAL A 307 9.45 3.51 15.33
N GLN A 308 9.84 4.73 14.99
CA GLN A 308 9.08 5.57 14.07
C GLN A 308 9.49 5.28 12.63
N GLY A 309 8.61 5.55 11.66
CA GLY A 309 8.89 5.28 10.24
C GLY A 309 10.20 5.89 9.75
N LYS A 310 10.54 7.12 10.20
CA LYS A 310 11.80 7.82 9.87
C LYS A 310 13.06 7.18 10.50
N GLU A 311 12.90 6.32 11.50
CA GLU A 311 14.01 5.72 12.26
C GLU A 311 14.38 4.31 11.77
N ILE A 312 13.58 3.72 10.87
CA ILE A 312 13.79 2.36 10.35
C ILE A 312 15.23 2.17 9.88
N PHE A 313 15.71 3.08 9.03
CA PHE A 313 17.07 3.02 8.51
C PHE A 313 18.13 3.04 9.61
N THR A 314 18.08 4.02 10.51
CA THR A 314 19.06 4.18 11.62
C THR A 314 19.04 2.97 12.56
N LYS A 315 17.87 2.33 12.75
CA LYS A 315 17.79 1.10 13.55
C LYS A 315 18.48 -0.08 12.87
N PHE A 316 18.31 -0.25 11.55
CA PHE A 316 19.07 -1.27 10.80
C PHE A 316 20.56 -0.97 10.78
N GLU A 317 20.97 0.28 10.59
CA GLU A 317 22.38 0.69 10.67
C GLU A 317 22.97 0.33 12.03
N THR A 318 22.25 0.61 13.11
CA THR A 318 22.68 0.23 14.47
C THR A 318 22.78 -1.29 14.65
N LEU A 319 21.82 -2.07 14.12
CA LEU A 319 21.83 -3.53 14.20
C LEU A 319 23.02 -4.14 13.45
N ILE A 320 23.40 -3.58 12.31
CA ILE A 320 24.51 -4.04 11.48
C ILE A 320 25.85 -3.56 12.04
N GLY A 321 25.90 -2.32 12.53
CA GLY A 321 27.10 -1.71 13.07
C GLY A 321 27.52 -2.22 14.46
N ARG A 322 26.71 -3.05 15.13
CA ARG A 322 27.08 -3.70 16.39
C ARG A 322 28.25 -4.65 16.14
N THR A 323 29.43 -4.25 16.59
CA THR A 323 30.66 -5.04 16.46
C THR A 323 30.76 -6.22 17.42
N LYS A 324 29.85 -6.27 18.42
CA LYS A 324 29.78 -7.35 19.41
C LYS A 324 28.31 -7.67 19.73
N VAL A 325 28.00 -8.95 19.78
CA VAL A 325 26.80 -9.50 20.38
C VAL A 325 27.28 -10.52 21.40
N ASP A 326 26.92 -10.36 22.65
CA ASP A 326 27.33 -11.25 23.74
C ASP A 326 28.86 -11.48 23.80
N GLU A 327 29.66 -10.38 23.69
CA GLU A 327 31.13 -10.35 23.70
C GLU A 327 31.83 -11.01 22.48
N VAL A 328 31.08 -11.60 21.55
CA VAL A 328 31.65 -12.17 20.31
C VAL A 328 31.73 -11.08 19.23
N PRO A 329 32.91 -10.88 18.60
CA PRO A 329 33.03 -9.98 17.46
C PRO A 329 32.11 -10.43 16.33
N THR A 330 31.27 -9.53 15.80
CA THR A 330 30.39 -9.83 14.67
C THR A 330 30.85 -9.09 13.42
N ASN A 331 30.83 -9.80 12.29
CA ASN A 331 31.10 -9.19 10.99
C ASN A 331 29.83 -8.51 10.45
N PRO A 332 29.87 -7.22 10.06
CA PRO A 332 28.73 -6.54 9.45
C PRO A 332 28.10 -7.31 8.28
N VAL A 333 28.89 -8.00 7.46
CA VAL A 333 28.40 -8.82 6.35
C VAL A 333 27.52 -9.98 6.85
N ASP A 334 27.94 -10.66 7.91
CA ASP A 334 27.19 -11.79 8.48
C ASP A 334 25.90 -11.29 9.17
N GLN A 335 25.95 -10.12 9.79
CA GLN A 335 24.75 -9.48 10.35
C GLN A 335 23.77 -9.09 9.22
N CYS A 336 24.23 -8.52 8.12
CA CYS A 336 23.39 -8.22 6.95
C CYS A 336 22.69 -9.48 6.43
N LYS A 337 23.46 -10.58 6.21
CA LYS A 337 22.89 -11.85 5.74
C LYS A 337 21.85 -12.40 6.71
N LYS A 338 22.13 -12.37 8.02
CA LYS A 338 21.21 -12.81 9.05
C LYS A 338 19.91 -11.99 9.07
N GLN A 339 20.03 -10.66 9.00
CA GLN A 339 18.86 -9.79 8.96
C GLN A 339 18.04 -10.01 7.69
N LEU A 340 18.71 -10.20 6.56
CA LEU A 340 18.06 -10.45 5.28
C LEU A 340 17.28 -11.77 5.28
N SER A 341 17.86 -12.85 5.80
CA SER A 341 17.16 -14.14 5.97
C SER A 341 15.93 -14.02 6.86
N LYS A 342 16.03 -13.28 7.97
CA LYS A 342 14.90 -13.00 8.86
C LYS A 342 13.80 -12.17 8.17
N ILE A 343 14.19 -11.14 7.40
CA ILE A 343 13.25 -10.31 6.63
C ILE A 343 12.46 -11.19 5.65
N VAL A 344 13.13 -12.12 4.94
CA VAL A 344 12.44 -13.05 4.04
C VAL A 344 11.46 -13.94 4.81
N ALA A 345 11.90 -14.62 5.86
CA ALA A 345 11.04 -15.50 6.66
C ALA A 345 9.83 -14.75 7.24
N LYS A 346 10.05 -13.57 7.81
CA LYS A 346 8.95 -12.75 8.37
C LYS A 346 8.05 -12.16 7.29
N SER A 347 8.53 -11.94 6.07
CA SER A 347 7.69 -11.50 4.94
C SER A 347 6.69 -12.56 4.50
N GLU A 348 7.06 -13.86 4.59
CA GLU A 348 6.14 -14.98 4.33
C GLU A 348 4.97 -14.98 5.33
N ILE A 349 5.27 -14.75 6.61
CA ILE A 349 4.24 -14.62 7.65
C ILE A 349 3.40 -13.36 7.40
N TYR A 350 4.04 -12.23 7.07
CA TYR A 350 3.34 -10.98 6.81
C TYR A 350 2.38 -11.07 5.62
N LYS A 351 2.74 -11.83 4.58
CA LYS A 351 1.86 -12.18 3.45
C LYS A 351 0.56 -12.83 3.92
N GLN A 352 0.65 -13.78 4.87
CA GLN A 352 -0.52 -14.39 5.45
C GLN A 352 -1.35 -13.38 6.26
N LEU A 353 -0.71 -12.43 6.96
CA LEU A 353 -1.39 -11.38 7.70
C LEU A 353 -2.04 -10.32 6.80
N LEU A 354 -1.55 -10.13 5.58
CA LEU A 354 -2.21 -9.31 4.55
C LEU A 354 -3.40 -10.04 3.88
N LYS A 355 -3.41 -11.38 3.94
CA LYS A 355 -4.49 -12.21 3.43
C LYS A 355 -4.82 -13.31 4.46
N PRO A 356 -5.50 -12.97 5.56
CA PRO A 356 -5.71 -13.89 6.69
C PRO A 356 -6.35 -15.22 6.34
N SER A 357 -7.13 -15.29 5.24
CA SER A 357 -7.68 -16.55 4.72
C SER A 357 -6.61 -17.57 4.25
N ALA A 358 -5.36 -17.14 4.09
CA ALA A 358 -4.23 -18.01 3.74
C ALA A 358 -3.56 -18.65 4.96
N ILE A 359 -3.95 -18.29 6.20
CA ILE A 359 -3.46 -18.90 7.43
C ILE A 359 -4.05 -20.30 7.56
N ASN A 360 -3.20 -21.33 7.65
CA ASN A 360 -3.63 -22.73 7.69
C ASN A 360 -4.46 -23.10 8.92
N ASP A 361 -4.24 -22.43 10.07
CA ASP A 361 -5.05 -22.63 11.26
C ASP A 361 -6.33 -21.80 11.18
N GLY A 362 -7.49 -22.47 11.04
CA GLY A 362 -8.78 -21.80 10.85
C GLY A 362 -9.20 -20.87 11.98
N GLN A 363 -8.79 -21.16 13.24
CA GLN A 363 -9.08 -20.27 14.37
C GLN A 363 -8.22 -19.00 14.31
N LEU A 364 -6.91 -19.14 14.05
CA LEU A 364 -6.01 -18.00 13.88
C LEU A 364 -6.40 -17.16 12.65
N SER A 365 -6.78 -17.82 11.54
CA SER A 365 -7.31 -17.16 10.35
C SER A 365 -8.52 -16.28 10.69
N LYS A 366 -9.45 -16.81 11.50
CA LYS A 366 -10.65 -16.08 11.94
C LYS A 366 -10.29 -14.84 12.78
N TYR A 367 -9.42 -14.99 13.78
CA TYR A 367 -9.00 -13.86 14.61
C TYR A 367 -8.28 -12.80 13.80
N CYS A 368 -7.34 -13.20 12.93
CA CYS A 368 -6.62 -12.29 12.06
C CYS A 368 -7.54 -11.58 11.05
N THR A 369 -8.60 -12.25 10.57
CA THR A 369 -9.58 -11.64 9.66
C THR A 369 -10.34 -10.49 10.34
N SER A 370 -10.76 -10.68 11.58
CA SER A 370 -11.39 -9.61 12.38
C SER A 370 -10.44 -8.43 12.57
N LEU A 371 -9.19 -8.69 12.93
CA LEU A 371 -8.18 -7.67 13.23
C LEU A 371 -7.72 -6.92 11.97
N TYR A 372 -7.59 -7.62 10.84
CA TYR A 372 -7.20 -7.02 9.55
C TYR A 372 -8.10 -5.86 9.12
N LEU A 373 -9.39 -5.92 9.45
CA LEU A 373 -10.36 -4.88 9.14
C LEU A 373 -10.28 -3.64 10.04
N LEU A 374 -9.60 -3.75 11.19
CA LEU A 374 -9.70 -2.78 12.27
C LEU A 374 -8.41 -2.05 12.60
N LEU A 375 -7.27 -2.71 12.52
CA LEU A 375 -5.98 -2.15 12.90
C LEU A 375 -4.81 -2.90 12.26
N ASP A 376 -3.66 -2.24 12.18
CA ASP A 376 -2.43 -2.84 11.62
C ASP A 376 -1.45 -3.33 12.70
N SER A 377 -1.49 -2.74 13.89
CA SER A 377 -0.51 -2.97 14.97
C SER A 377 -0.53 -4.40 15.53
N TYR A 378 -1.64 -5.15 15.39
CA TYR A 378 -1.68 -6.56 15.78
C TYR A 378 -0.63 -7.42 15.06
N ARG A 379 -0.21 -7.00 13.85
CA ARG A 379 0.78 -7.70 13.05
C ARG A 379 2.13 -7.79 13.74
N ILE A 380 2.46 -6.84 14.63
CA ILE A 380 3.70 -6.83 15.41
C ILE A 380 3.79 -8.11 16.27
N PHE A 381 2.73 -8.43 16.99
CA PHE A 381 2.67 -9.63 17.82
C PHE A 381 2.51 -10.89 16.99
N MET A 382 1.64 -10.85 15.96
CA MET A 382 1.33 -12.00 15.12
C MET A 382 2.53 -12.46 14.27
N LEU A 383 3.48 -11.58 13.93
CA LEU A 383 4.73 -11.96 13.26
C LEU A 383 5.54 -12.99 14.04
N ASN A 384 5.52 -12.92 15.38
CA ASN A 384 6.20 -13.88 16.23
C ASN A 384 5.27 -15.03 16.64
N LEU A 385 3.99 -14.76 16.82
CA LEU A 385 3.01 -15.80 17.16
C LEU A 385 2.85 -16.84 16.05
N LEU A 386 2.92 -16.45 14.78
CA LEU A 386 2.81 -17.35 13.63
C LEU A 386 4.16 -17.92 13.18
N ASP A 387 5.26 -17.52 13.79
CA ASP A 387 6.60 -18.04 13.48
C ASP A 387 6.72 -19.49 13.97
N GLU A 388 6.94 -20.40 13.04
CA GLU A 388 7.08 -21.84 13.34
C GLU A 388 8.43 -22.15 14.02
N ASP A 389 9.43 -21.27 13.89
CA ASP A 389 10.71 -21.41 14.61
C ASP A 389 10.56 -21.17 16.13
N ILE A 390 9.46 -20.56 16.56
CA ILE A 390 9.11 -20.44 17.97
C ILE A 390 8.36 -21.70 18.38
N ASP A 391 9.00 -22.52 19.25
CA ASP A 391 8.45 -23.79 19.75
C ASP A 391 7.26 -23.56 20.69
N LEU A 392 6.14 -23.16 20.10
CA LEU A 392 4.88 -22.86 20.77
C LEU A 392 3.85 -23.92 20.42
N GLU A 393 3.26 -24.56 21.43
CA GLU A 393 2.20 -25.54 21.22
C GLU A 393 1.00 -24.91 20.52
N ARG A 394 0.32 -25.72 19.69
CA ARG A 394 -0.83 -25.25 18.90
C ARG A 394 -1.94 -24.65 19.78
N HIS A 395 -2.17 -25.23 20.96
CA HIS A 395 -3.17 -24.73 21.92
C HIS A 395 -2.81 -23.33 22.40
N ASP A 396 -1.57 -23.13 22.87
CA ASP A 396 -1.10 -21.83 23.36
C ASP A 396 -1.07 -20.78 22.24
N ARG A 397 -0.68 -21.17 21.02
CA ARG A 397 -0.69 -20.29 19.84
C ARG A 397 -2.11 -19.78 19.55
N ARG A 398 -3.12 -20.67 19.60
CA ARG A 398 -4.53 -20.30 19.41
C ARG A 398 -5.06 -19.42 20.54
N GLU A 399 -4.72 -19.74 21.78
CA GLU A 399 -5.16 -18.96 22.94
C GLU A 399 -4.56 -17.56 22.94
N LEU A 400 -3.28 -17.41 22.65
CA LEU A 400 -2.65 -16.10 22.51
C LEU A 400 -3.21 -15.29 21.33
N GLY A 401 -3.54 -15.95 20.21
CA GLY A 401 -4.23 -15.35 19.08
C GLY A 401 -5.64 -14.86 19.43
N ARG A 402 -6.39 -15.65 20.19
CA ARG A 402 -7.70 -15.27 20.76
C ARG A 402 -7.57 -14.04 21.66
N LEU A 403 -6.64 -14.07 22.59
CA LEU A 403 -6.42 -12.94 23.50
C LEU A 403 -5.97 -11.67 22.77
N CYS A 404 -5.21 -11.80 21.68
CA CYS A 404 -4.88 -10.67 20.80
C CYS A 404 -6.16 -10.06 20.18
N GLU A 405 -7.10 -10.88 19.70
CA GLU A 405 -8.40 -10.39 19.22
C GLU A 405 -9.21 -9.74 20.36
N VAL A 406 -9.31 -10.41 21.51
CA VAL A 406 -10.07 -9.94 22.67
C VAL A 406 -9.59 -8.54 23.09
N ILE A 407 -8.29 -8.40 23.36
CA ILE A 407 -7.76 -7.11 23.83
C ILE A 407 -7.90 -6.02 22.78
N SER A 408 -7.71 -6.34 21.51
CA SER A 408 -7.85 -5.38 20.40
C SER A 408 -9.25 -4.81 20.32
N LEU A 409 -10.27 -5.66 20.29
CA LEU A 409 -11.66 -5.24 20.17
C LEU A 409 -12.13 -4.45 21.39
N ARG A 410 -11.77 -4.92 22.59
CA ARG A 410 -12.07 -4.19 23.83
C ARG A 410 -11.37 -2.83 23.87
N TRP A 411 -10.12 -2.76 23.39
CA TRP A 411 -9.35 -1.52 23.33
C TRP A 411 -9.97 -0.50 22.37
N ILE A 412 -10.26 -0.92 21.14
CA ILE A 412 -10.88 -0.07 20.13
C ILE A 412 -12.25 0.43 20.62
N LEU A 413 -13.08 -0.47 21.13
CA LEU A 413 -14.40 -0.11 21.63
C LEU A 413 -14.34 0.83 22.85
N SER A 414 -13.35 0.66 23.73
CA SER A 414 -13.15 1.55 24.88
C SER A 414 -12.73 2.98 24.51
N GLY A 415 -12.34 3.24 23.26
CA GLY A 415 -11.81 4.53 22.82
C GLY A 415 -10.43 4.85 23.42
N ALA A 416 -9.66 3.82 23.81
CA ALA A 416 -8.31 3.99 24.35
C ALA A 416 -7.29 4.35 23.27
N ASN A 417 -6.15 4.93 23.67
CA ASN A 417 -5.11 5.38 22.75
C ASN A 417 -4.48 4.21 21.96
N ALA A 418 -4.50 4.30 20.63
CA ALA A 418 -3.96 3.27 19.74
C ALA A 418 -2.44 3.03 19.90
N GLN A 419 -1.67 4.07 20.25
CA GLN A 419 -0.22 3.94 20.48
C GLN A 419 0.10 3.04 21.68
N LEU A 420 -0.72 3.08 22.72
CA LEU A 420 -0.54 2.20 23.88
C LEU A 420 -0.82 0.75 23.52
N LEU A 421 -1.78 0.48 22.64
CA LEU A 421 -2.07 -0.86 22.13
C LEU A 421 -0.89 -1.39 21.29
N GLU A 422 -0.27 -0.54 20.48
CA GLU A 422 0.92 -0.91 19.70
C GLU A 422 2.07 -1.29 20.64
N ASN A 423 2.33 -0.52 21.69
CA ASN A 423 3.36 -0.81 22.69
C ASN A 423 3.09 -2.14 23.42
N LEU A 424 1.82 -2.43 23.66
CA LEU A 424 1.39 -3.69 24.27
C LEU A 424 1.74 -4.89 23.39
N PHE A 425 1.45 -4.80 22.09
CA PHE A 425 1.80 -5.85 21.13
C PHE A 425 3.30 -5.98 20.94
N GLN A 426 4.03 -4.87 20.92
CA GLN A 426 5.49 -4.88 20.88
C GLN A 426 6.06 -5.65 22.08
N ARG A 427 5.60 -5.36 23.28
CA ARG A 427 6.05 -6.05 24.49
C ARG A 427 5.73 -7.55 24.45
N ALA A 428 4.53 -7.92 24.05
CA ALA A 428 4.13 -9.32 23.90
C ALA A 428 5.00 -10.06 22.86
N ALA A 429 5.28 -9.43 21.71
CA ALA A 429 6.15 -9.99 20.69
C ALA A 429 7.59 -10.20 21.21
N ASN A 430 8.12 -9.25 21.96
CA ASN A 430 9.47 -9.33 22.52
C ASN A 430 9.58 -10.40 23.61
N ILE A 431 8.53 -10.63 24.40
CA ILE A 431 8.52 -11.74 25.39
C ILE A 431 8.68 -13.09 24.68
N LEU A 432 8.02 -13.31 23.52
CA LEU A 432 8.16 -14.57 22.77
C LEU A 432 9.60 -14.82 22.31
N THR A 433 10.36 -13.79 21.97
CA THR A 433 11.72 -13.90 21.45
C THR A 433 12.82 -13.90 22.54
N GLU A 434 12.48 -13.71 23.81
CA GLU A 434 13.46 -13.80 24.92
C GLU A 434 14.11 -15.19 24.96
N ARG A 435 15.46 -15.24 25.06
CA ARG A 435 16.22 -16.51 24.97
C ARG A 435 16.26 -17.29 26.27
N ASP A 436 16.26 -16.60 27.40
CA ASP A 436 16.62 -17.18 28.71
C ASP A 436 15.41 -17.70 29.49
N LYS A 437 14.23 -17.74 28.87
CA LYS A 437 12.99 -18.17 29.54
C LYS A 437 12.35 -19.38 28.85
N PRO A 438 11.86 -20.36 29.60
CA PRO A 438 11.01 -21.43 29.08
C PRO A 438 9.75 -20.87 28.39
N ILE A 439 9.30 -21.55 27.33
CA ILE A 439 8.15 -21.08 26.56
C ILE A 439 6.87 -20.98 27.39
N SER A 440 6.65 -21.89 28.34
CA SER A 440 5.50 -21.86 29.26
C SER A 440 5.46 -20.59 30.14
N ILE A 441 6.62 -20.13 30.59
CA ILE A 441 6.74 -18.88 31.37
C ILE A 441 6.41 -17.68 30.46
N LYS A 442 6.92 -17.65 29.22
CA LYS A 442 6.62 -16.59 28.26
C LYS A 442 5.13 -16.49 27.96
N VAL A 443 4.46 -17.63 27.72
CA VAL A 443 3.02 -17.69 27.50
C VAL A 443 2.26 -17.08 28.67
N GLN A 444 2.64 -17.47 29.92
CA GLN A 444 2.00 -16.96 31.13
C GLN A 444 2.25 -15.43 31.32
N GLU A 445 3.46 -14.96 31.03
CA GLU A 445 3.78 -13.53 31.08
C GLU A 445 2.95 -12.71 30.08
N ILE A 446 2.76 -13.21 28.87
CA ILE A 446 1.92 -12.53 27.85
C ILE A 446 0.46 -12.54 28.29
N LYS A 447 -0.06 -13.66 28.77
CA LYS A 447 -1.43 -13.75 29.31
C LYS A 447 -1.64 -12.72 30.43
N ASN A 448 -0.72 -12.65 31.39
CA ASN A 448 -0.78 -11.68 32.49
C ASN A 448 -0.67 -10.24 31.98
N HIS A 449 0.21 -9.98 31.01
CA HIS A 449 0.37 -8.68 30.40
C HIS A 449 -0.93 -8.18 29.75
N PHE A 450 -1.58 -9.03 28.96
CA PHE A 450 -2.88 -8.71 28.36
C PHE A 450 -3.98 -8.52 29.40
N ARG A 451 -3.99 -9.34 30.45
CA ARG A 451 -4.98 -9.26 31.53
C ARG A 451 -4.91 -7.93 32.28
N LEU A 452 -3.71 -7.47 32.61
CA LEU A 452 -3.50 -6.22 33.36
C LEU A 452 -3.95 -4.98 32.59
N GLU A 453 -3.81 -5.01 31.28
CA GLU A 453 -4.16 -3.88 30.39
C GLU A 453 -5.59 -3.99 29.83
N MET A 454 -6.34 -5.02 30.20
CA MET A 454 -7.68 -5.27 29.67
C MET A 454 -8.67 -4.17 30.06
N PRO A 455 -9.33 -3.50 29.10
CA PRO A 455 -10.38 -2.53 29.42
C PRO A 455 -11.53 -3.16 30.20
N GLN A 456 -11.98 -2.46 31.24
CA GLN A 456 -13.03 -2.93 32.16
C GLN A 456 -14.40 -3.02 31.47
N ASP A 457 -15.23 -3.99 31.90
CA ASP A 457 -16.56 -4.23 31.35
C ASP A 457 -17.49 -3.02 31.47
N SER A 458 -17.41 -2.27 32.59
CA SER A 458 -18.20 -1.06 32.80
C SER A 458 -17.95 -0.01 31.70
N ARG A 459 -16.69 0.17 31.32
CA ARG A 459 -16.29 1.09 30.24
C ARG A 459 -16.83 0.61 28.89
N ILE A 460 -16.77 -0.69 28.64
CA ILE A 460 -17.29 -1.30 27.41
C ILE A 460 -18.80 -1.12 27.34
N LYS A 461 -19.55 -1.42 28.44
CA LYS A 461 -21.02 -1.24 28.49
C LYS A 461 -21.42 0.20 28.18
N ALA A 462 -20.72 1.18 28.73
CA ALA A 462 -21.00 2.59 28.47
C ALA A 462 -20.94 2.94 26.97
N ARG A 463 -19.96 2.40 26.26
CA ARG A 463 -19.76 2.68 24.81
C ARG A 463 -20.88 2.14 23.92
N PHE A 464 -21.61 1.12 24.35
CA PHE A 464 -22.77 0.62 23.58
C PHE A 464 -23.98 1.57 23.62
N ASN A 465 -24.00 2.57 24.49
CA ASN A 465 -25.03 3.61 24.52
C ASN A 465 -24.62 4.87 23.76
N GLU A 466 -23.42 4.89 23.18
CA GLU A 466 -22.92 6.00 22.37
C GLU A 466 -23.12 5.76 20.88
N GLU A 467 -22.98 6.82 20.10
CA GLU A 467 -22.97 6.74 18.63
C GLU A 467 -21.71 6.00 18.15
N ILE A 468 -21.84 5.27 17.06
CA ILE A 468 -20.74 4.51 16.46
C ILE A 468 -20.66 4.74 14.96
N ASP A 469 -19.56 5.35 14.51
CA ASP A 469 -19.30 5.65 13.09
C ASP A 469 -18.56 4.53 12.34
N SER A 470 -17.89 3.61 13.09
CA SER A 470 -17.06 2.57 12.48
C SER A 470 -17.88 1.41 11.95
N THR A 471 -18.23 1.43 10.67
CA THR A 471 -18.94 0.33 9.99
C THR A 471 -18.19 -0.99 10.10
N ASN A 472 -16.84 -1.00 10.04
CA ASN A 472 -16.05 -2.22 10.16
C ASN A 472 -16.13 -2.82 11.57
N LEU A 473 -16.06 -1.98 12.62
CA LEU A 473 -16.19 -2.45 14.00
C LEU A 473 -17.57 -3.05 14.26
N VAL A 474 -18.62 -2.36 13.82
CA VAL A 474 -20.01 -2.85 13.91
C VAL A 474 -20.15 -4.19 13.18
N ARG A 475 -19.62 -4.28 11.96
CA ARG A 475 -19.65 -5.51 11.16
C ARG A 475 -19.00 -6.68 11.91
N VAL A 476 -17.75 -6.50 12.36
CA VAL A 476 -16.99 -7.56 13.06
C VAL A 476 -17.75 -8.06 14.29
N ILE A 477 -18.28 -7.16 15.10
CA ILE A 477 -19.00 -7.50 16.34
C ILE A 477 -20.33 -8.22 16.02
N LEU A 478 -21.15 -7.66 15.15
CA LEU A 478 -22.46 -8.26 14.82
C LEU A 478 -22.32 -9.61 14.11
N TYR A 479 -21.32 -9.77 13.22
CA TYR A 479 -21.04 -11.06 12.58
C TYR A 479 -20.64 -12.12 13.60
N ARG A 480 -19.78 -11.79 14.56
CA ARG A 480 -19.35 -12.73 15.59
C ARG A 480 -20.50 -13.12 16.52
N ILE A 481 -21.33 -12.16 16.93
CA ILE A 481 -22.54 -12.46 17.72
C ILE A 481 -23.47 -13.38 16.91
N ASN A 482 -23.73 -13.07 15.66
CA ASN A 482 -24.54 -13.89 14.78
C ASN A 482 -23.98 -15.33 14.62
N GLU A 483 -22.68 -15.47 14.52
CA GLU A 483 -22.00 -16.76 14.41
C GLU A 483 -22.23 -17.61 15.67
N VAL A 484 -22.10 -17.02 16.86
CA VAL A 484 -22.33 -17.70 18.15
C VAL A 484 -23.80 -18.12 18.29
N LEU A 485 -24.75 -17.29 17.81
CA LEU A 485 -26.18 -17.61 17.82
C LEU A 485 -26.60 -18.67 16.78
N THR A 486 -25.71 -18.95 15.83
CA THR A 486 -26.03 -19.84 14.72
C THR A 486 -25.56 -21.27 15.02
N ASP A 487 -25.99 -22.01 15.93
CA ASP A 487 -25.64 -23.39 16.32
C ASP A 487 -25.06 -24.35 15.23
N SER A 488 -24.72 -23.86 14.08
CA SER A 488 -24.15 -24.54 12.94
C SER A 488 -22.80 -23.97 12.56
N GLN A 489 -21.87 -24.84 12.16
CA GLN A 489 -20.58 -24.50 11.53
C GLN A 489 -20.73 -23.81 10.15
N ALA A 490 -21.90 -23.29 9.82
CA ALA A 490 -22.11 -22.47 8.63
C ALA A 490 -21.38 -21.14 8.81
N VAL A 491 -20.14 -21.08 8.34
CA VAL A 491 -19.32 -19.89 8.24
C VAL A 491 -20.09 -18.88 7.39
N LEU A 492 -20.73 -17.91 8.05
CA LEU A 492 -21.17 -16.70 7.36
C LEU A 492 -19.91 -16.00 6.90
N THR A 493 -19.63 -16.10 5.63
CA THR A 493 -18.51 -15.39 5.03
C THR A 493 -18.72 -13.89 5.28
N GLN A 494 -17.68 -13.19 5.76
CA GLN A 494 -17.69 -11.72 5.94
C GLN A 494 -17.75 -10.97 4.61
N ASP A 495 -18.26 -11.63 3.58
CA ASP A 495 -18.42 -11.07 2.25
C ASP A 495 -19.53 -10.01 2.30
N ALA A 496 -19.13 -8.74 2.23
CA ALA A 496 -20.02 -7.58 2.22
C ALA A 496 -21.07 -7.63 1.09
N THR A 497 -20.90 -8.49 0.10
CA THR A 497 -21.87 -8.68 -0.97
C THR A 497 -23.07 -9.51 -0.54
N LYS A 498 -22.95 -10.27 0.55
CA LYS A 498 -24.01 -11.17 1.05
C LYS A 498 -24.78 -10.58 2.21
N LEU A 499 -24.09 -9.99 3.20
CA LEU A 499 -24.69 -9.34 4.37
C LEU A 499 -24.12 -7.93 4.54
N ASN A 500 -24.96 -6.94 4.80
CA ASN A 500 -24.56 -5.56 5.07
C ASN A 500 -24.99 -5.15 6.47
N VAL A 501 -24.27 -4.19 7.05
CA VAL A 501 -24.77 -3.46 8.23
C VAL A 501 -25.97 -2.62 7.79
N GLU A 502 -27.07 -2.75 8.52
CA GLU A 502 -28.35 -2.10 8.28
C GLU A 502 -28.79 -1.32 9.52
N HIS A 503 -29.41 -0.15 9.31
CA HIS A 503 -30.12 0.58 10.36
C HIS A 503 -31.59 0.13 10.40
N ILE A 504 -32.02 -0.45 11.51
CA ILE A 504 -33.41 -0.93 11.67
C ILE A 504 -34.38 0.24 11.51
N ALA A 505 -34.25 1.30 12.31
CA ALA A 505 -34.86 2.59 12.04
C ALA A 505 -33.93 3.39 11.14
N PRO A 506 -34.42 3.97 10.02
CA PRO A 506 -33.55 4.56 8.99
C PRO A 506 -32.86 5.84 9.48
N GLN A 507 -31.65 6.11 8.96
CA GLN A 507 -30.92 7.35 9.24
C GLN A 507 -31.70 8.60 8.80
N THR A 508 -32.34 8.54 7.64
CA THR A 508 -33.22 9.64 7.18
C THR A 508 -34.58 9.45 7.78
N TRP A 509 -34.96 10.38 8.64
CA TRP A 509 -36.26 10.36 9.28
C TRP A 509 -37.44 10.52 8.29
N ASN A 510 -38.60 9.99 8.64
CA ASN A 510 -39.88 10.27 8.01
C ASN A 510 -40.98 10.36 9.09
N SER A 511 -42.13 10.90 8.72
CA SER A 511 -43.22 11.15 9.67
C SER A 511 -43.73 9.89 10.37
N GLU A 512 -43.66 8.73 9.73
CA GLU A 512 -44.14 7.47 10.29
C GLU A 512 -43.22 6.97 11.41
N TRP A 513 -41.87 7.00 11.20
CA TRP A 513 -40.92 6.67 12.22
C TRP A 513 -40.92 7.68 13.38
N MET A 514 -41.09 8.98 13.08
CA MET A 514 -41.17 10.01 14.12
C MET A 514 -42.38 9.86 15.02
N LYS A 515 -43.52 9.40 14.50
CA LYS A 515 -44.72 9.11 15.33
C LYS A 515 -44.48 7.96 16.32
N VAL A 516 -43.69 6.96 15.93
CA VAL A 516 -43.33 5.83 16.80
C VAL A 516 -42.30 6.26 17.87
N PHE A 517 -41.32 7.06 17.49
CA PHE A 517 -40.28 7.51 18.40
C PHE A 517 -40.72 8.61 19.35
N TYR A 518 -41.67 9.47 18.91
CA TYR A 518 -42.12 10.64 19.64
C TYR A 518 -43.66 10.76 19.58
N PRO A 519 -44.40 9.83 20.26
CA PRO A 519 -45.83 9.85 20.24
C PRO A 519 -46.39 11.16 20.85
N GLY A 520 -47.32 11.79 20.17
CA GLY A 520 -47.96 13.07 20.59
C GLY A 520 -47.18 14.34 20.20
N VAL A 521 -46.01 14.24 19.60
CA VAL A 521 -45.28 15.40 19.05
C VAL A 521 -45.86 15.78 17.70
N THR A 522 -46.15 17.09 17.51
CA THR A 522 -46.71 17.63 16.25
C THR A 522 -45.63 18.27 15.35
N ASN A 523 -44.57 18.83 15.95
CA ASN A 523 -43.43 19.39 15.22
C ASN A 523 -42.24 18.45 15.32
N PHE A 524 -42.05 17.61 14.32
CA PHE A 524 -40.96 16.63 14.30
C PHE A 524 -39.59 17.24 14.04
N GLU A 525 -39.49 18.41 13.42
CA GLU A 525 -38.20 19.03 13.08
C GLU A 525 -37.36 19.32 14.34
N GLU A 526 -38.00 19.67 15.45
CA GLU A 526 -37.33 19.90 16.74
C GLU A 526 -36.71 18.61 17.32
N LYS A 527 -37.21 17.44 16.91
CA LYS A 527 -36.78 16.13 17.40
C LYS A 527 -35.75 15.45 16.47
N VAL A 528 -35.44 16.04 15.31
CA VAL A 528 -34.50 15.44 14.35
C VAL A 528 -33.11 15.22 14.94
N PRO A 529 -32.51 16.15 15.71
CA PRO A 529 -31.19 15.90 16.30
C PRO A 529 -31.20 14.72 17.28
N GLU A 530 -32.23 14.60 18.12
CA GLU A 530 -32.41 13.52 19.07
C GLU A 530 -32.63 12.17 18.35
N TYR A 531 -33.47 12.15 17.31
CA TYR A 531 -33.67 10.98 16.47
C TYR A 531 -32.37 10.51 15.82
N SER A 532 -31.61 11.44 15.24
CA SER A 532 -30.32 11.11 14.59
C SER A 532 -29.36 10.48 15.55
N ALA A 533 -29.21 10.98 16.78
CA ALA A 533 -28.37 10.41 17.81
C ALA A 533 -28.79 8.98 18.20
N VAL A 534 -30.12 8.75 18.34
CA VAL A 534 -30.66 7.45 18.73
C VAL A 534 -30.47 6.39 17.64
N VAL A 535 -30.72 6.75 16.37
CA VAL A 535 -30.60 5.76 15.27
C VAL A 535 -29.17 5.36 14.95
N GLU A 536 -28.19 6.14 15.38
CA GLU A 536 -26.76 5.79 15.26
C GLU A 536 -26.24 4.89 16.39
N GLN A 537 -27.04 4.60 17.40
CA GLN A 537 -26.66 3.69 18.48
C GLN A 537 -26.57 2.23 18.00
N TRP A 538 -25.80 1.43 18.74
CA TRP A 538 -25.56 0.01 18.46
C TRP A 538 -26.83 -0.82 18.31
N GLY A 539 -27.81 -0.63 19.20
CA GLY A 539 -29.06 -1.37 19.22
C GLY A 539 -29.89 -1.22 17.95
N ASN A 540 -29.73 -0.10 17.24
CA ASN A 540 -30.40 0.13 15.97
C ASN A 540 -29.69 -0.46 14.77
N LYS A 541 -28.52 -1.10 14.95
CA LYS A 541 -27.74 -1.70 13.85
C LYS A 541 -27.87 -3.22 13.84
N SER A 542 -28.03 -3.80 12.66
CA SER A 542 -28.05 -5.24 12.45
C SER A 542 -27.31 -5.61 11.17
N ILE A 543 -27.22 -6.90 10.85
CA ILE A 543 -26.70 -7.38 9.57
C ILE A 543 -27.84 -8.01 8.79
N LEU A 544 -27.96 -7.64 7.51
CA LEU A 544 -29.05 -8.08 6.66
C LEU A 544 -28.54 -8.37 5.25
N GLU A 545 -29.17 -9.33 4.57
CA GLU A 545 -28.84 -9.65 3.18
C GLU A 545 -29.02 -8.44 2.28
N TYR A 546 -28.04 -8.19 1.41
CA TYR A 546 -28.03 -7.03 0.52
C TYR A 546 -29.36 -6.83 -0.25
N LYS A 547 -29.92 -7.94 -0.78
CA LYS A 547 -31.18 -7.89 -1.53
C LYS A 547 -32.39 -7.49 -0.66
N ILE A 548 -32.43 -7.95 0.57
CA ILE A 548 -33.50 -7.60 1.53
C ILE A 548 -33.31 -6.14 1.94
N ASN A 549 -32.11 -5.78 2.36
CA ASN A 549 -31.76 -4.43 2.80
C ASN A 549 -32.10 -3.37 1.72
N SER A 550 -31.63 -3.57 0.50
CA SER A 550 -31.85 -2.64 -0.61
C SER A 550 -33.32 -2.48 -1.00
N ALA A 551 -34.16 -3.48 -0.74
CA ALA A 551 -35.61 -3.43 -1.02
C ALA A 551 -36.40 -2.75 0.10
N LEU A 552 -35.97 -2.92 1.36
CA LEU A 552 -36.71 -2.37 2.53
C LEU A 552 -36.56 -0.85 2.70
N LYS A 553 -35.36 -0.32 2.39
CA LYS A 553 -35.08 1.14 2.47
C LYS A 553 -35.58 1.77 3.79
N GLN A 554 -36.47 2.77 3.67
CA GLN A 554 -37.03 3.52 4.78
C GLN A 554 -38.44 3.02 5.23
N ALA A 555 -38.81 1.79 4.84
CA ALA A 555 -40.09 1.22 5.20
C ALA A 555 -40.30 1.21 6.74
N VAL A 556 -41.55 1.34 7.17
CA VAL A 556 -41.92 1.26 8.58
C VAL A 556 -41.63 -0.12 9.16
N TRP A 557 -41.54 -0.20 10.49
CA TRP A 557 -41.10 -1.39 11.19
C TRP A 557 -41.87 -2.67 10.79
N VAL A 558 -43.17 -2.65 10.76
CA VAL A 558 -43.99 -3.82 10.40
C VAL A 558 -43.64 -4.35 9.00
N LYS A 559 -43.42 -3.44 8.03
CA LYS A 559 -42.99 -3.80 6.68
C LYS A 559 -41.54 -4.33 6.67
N LYS A 560 -40.67 -3.71 7.45
CA LYS A 560 -39.26 -4.19 7.61
C LYS A 560 -39.26 -5.57 8.28
N ARG A 561 -40.07 -5.80 9.31
CA ARG A 561 -40.14 -7.06 10.04
C ARG A 561 -40.67 -8.19 9.17
N ASP A 562 -41.87 -8.04 8.64
CA ASP A 562 -42.66 -9.14 8.01
C ASP A 562 -42.46 -9.20 6.49
N GLY A 563 -41.96 -8.14 5.89
CA GLY A 563 -42.03 -7.92 4.43
C GLY A 563 -43.39 -7.39 3.97
N TYR A 564 -43.55 -7.14 2.68
CA TYR A 564 -44.80 -6.62 2.12
C TYR A 564 -44.87 -6.89 0.61
N ARG A 565 -46.03 -6.68 0.01
CA ARG A 565 -46.21 -6.59 -1.44
C ARG A 565 -46.06 -5.15 -1.90
N SER A 566 -45.18 -4.93 -2.88
CA SER A 566 -44.97 -3.64 -3.52
C SER A 566 -46.21 -3.23 -4.36
N GLU A 567 -46.29 -2.00 -4.79
CA GLU A 567 -47.34 -1.51 -5.70
C GLU A 567 -47.28 -2.23 -7.06
N SER A 568 -46.11 -2.72 -7.49
CA SER A 568 -45.94 -3.57 -8.69
C SER A 568 -46.37 -5.02 -8.48
N GLY A 569 -46.79 -5.40 -7.24
CA GLY A 569 -47.20 -6.77 -6.89
C GLY A 569 -46.04 -7.70 -6.48
N ASP A 570 -44.78 -7.22 -6.47
CA ASP A 570 -43.62 -8.00 -6.11
C ASP A 570 -43.54 -8.24 -4.58
N GLN A 571 -43.13 -9.44 -4.18
CA GLN A 571 -42.93 -9.75 -2.76
C GLN A 571 -41.58 -9.17 -2.27
N VAL A 572 -41.66 -8.18 -1.38
CA VAL A 572 -40.49 -7.65 -0.65
C VAL A 572 -40.34 -8.43 0.65
N LYS A 573 -39.16 -9.06 0.83
CA LYS A 573 -38.83 -9.82 2.03
C LYS A 573 -38.42 -8.89 3.17
N GLY A 574 -38.71 -9.28 4.41
CA GLY A 574 -38.34 -8.57 5.64
C GLY A 574 -37.37 -9.37 6.51
N TYR A 575 -37.15 -8.92 7.73
CA TYR A 575 -36.31 -9.58 8.74
C TYR A 575 -36.75 -11.02 9.04
N ALA A 576 -38.06 -11.30 8.98
CA ALA A 576 -38.60 -12.66 9.12
C ALA A 576 -38.08 -13.66 8.07
N HIS A 577 -37.48 -13.18 6.98
CA HIS A 577 -36.95 -14.00 5.90
C HIS A 577 -35.39 -14.00 5.89
N SER A 578 -34.77 -13.33 6.87
CA SER A 578 -33.31 -13.27 6.99
C SER A 578 -32.76 -14.59 7.48
N VAL A 579 -31.63 -15.01 6.91
CA VAL A 579 -30.88 -16.17 7.40
C VAL A 579 -29.98 -15.84 8.59
N ALA A 580 -29.76 -14.55 8.88
CA ALA A 580 -28.93 -14.14 10.00
C ALA A 580 -29.65 -14.39 11.34
N ALA A 581 -29.05 -15.24 12.19
CA ALA A 581 -29.62 -15.64 13.48
C ALA A 581 -29.88 -14.44 14.42
N ILE A 582 -29.03 -13.41 14.37
CA ILE A 582 -29.17 -12.18 15.15
C ILE A 582 -30.48 -11.41 14.86
N ASN A 583 -31.16 -11.74 13.76
CA ASN A 583 -32.42 -11.11 13.35
C ASN A 583 -33.66 -11.89 13.79
N ARG A 584 -33.51 -13.15 14.26
CA ARG A 584 -34.67 -14.01 14.61
C ARG A 584 -35.53 -13.38 15.69
N ASP A 585 -34.91 -12.87 16.72
CA ASP A 585 -35.60 -12.30 17.88
C ASP A 585 -36.26 -10.95 17.55
N LEU A 586 -35.83 -10.25 16.52
CA LEU A 586 -36.46 -9.01 16.05
C LEU A 586 -37.85 -9.23 15.51
N THR A 587 -38.18 -10.45 15.03
CA THR A 587 -39.49 -10.79 14.49
C THR A 587 -40.58 -10.80 15.56
N GLY A 588 -40.24 -10.99 16.83
CA GLY A 588 -41.17 -10.93 17.98
C GLY A 588 -41.47 -9.50 18.45
N VAL A 589 -40.69 -8.49 18.01
CA VAL A 589 -40.86 -7.11 18.45
C VAL A 589 -42.03 -6.45 17.69
N GLN A 590 -43.05 -5.96 18.42
CA GLN A 590 -44.21 -5.37 17.78
C GLN A 590 -43.91 -3.99 17.17
N ASP A 591 -43.31 -3.11 17.95
CA ASP A 591 -42.95 -1.74 17.54
C ASP A 591 -41.45 -1.51 17.85
N TRP A 592 -40.74 -0.95 16.88
CA TRP A 592 -39.34 -0.61 17.05
C TRP A 592 -39.19 0.81 17.60
N THR A 593 -39.05 0.92 18.92
CA THR A 593 -39.03 2.18 19.67
C THR A 593 -37.62 2.49 20.21
N GLN A 594 -37.43 3.67 20.76
CA GLN A 594 -36.22 4.04 21.50
C GLN A 594 -35.95 3.08 22.67
N ALA A 595 -36.98 2.60 23.35
CA ALA A 595 -36.86 1.63 24.43
C ALA A 595 -36.30 0.28 23.95
N GLU A 596 -36.75 -0.19 22.76
CA GLU A 596 -36.23 -1.42 22.17
C GLU A 596 -34.79 -1.26 21.70
N ILE A 597 -34.40 -0.09 21.20
CA ILE A 597 -33.01 0.22 20.87
C ILE A 597 -32.15 0.17 22.15
N ALA A 598 -32.59 0.81 23.23
CA ALA A 598 -31.88 0.82 24.50
C ALA A 598 -31.79 -0.59 25.12
N LYS A 599 -32.84 -1.39 25.04
CA LYS A 599 -32.83 -2.81 25.44
C LYS A 599 -31.79 -3.60 24.64
N ARG A 600 -31.78 -3.41 23.33
CA ARG A 600 -30.83 -4.11 22.45
C ARG A 600 -29.37 -3.61 22.60
N ASN A 601 -29.14 -2.33 22.95
CA ASN A 601 -27.83 -1.82 23.35
C ASN A 601 -27.25 -2.66 24.50
N ARG A 602 -28.04 -2.89 25.56
CA ARG A 602 -27.63 -3.65 26.73
C ARG A 602 -27.33 -5.11 26.37
N TRP A 603 -28.22 -5.74 25.60
CA TRP A 603 -28.03 -7.11 25.14
C TRP A 603 -26.78 -7.28 24.28
N LEU A 604 -26.50 -6.36 23.34
CA LEU A 604 -25.29 -6.36 22.54
C LEU A 604 -24.04 -6.17 23.40
N ALA A 605 -24.11 -5.29 24.41
CA ALA A 605 -22.99 -5.04 25.34
C ALA A 605 -22.67 -6.32 26.13
N ASP A 606 -23.67 -6.99 26.69
CA ASP A 606 -23.45 -8.22 27.46
C ASP A 606 -23.02 -9.38 26.57
N SER A 607 -23.56 -9.50 25.35
CA SER A 607 -23.10 -10.45 24.36
C SER A 607 -21.62 -10.22 24.00
N PHE A 608 -21.23 -8.96 23.79
CA PHE A 608 -19.83 -8.61 23.55
C PHE A 608 -18.93 -9.03 24.69
N ILE A 609 -19.30 -8.69 25.95
CA ILE A 609 -18.49 -9.00 27.13
C ILE A 609 -18.30 -10.50 27.27
N ARG A 610 -19.31 -11.34 27.00
CA ARG A 610 -19.23 -12.80 27.07
C ARG A 610 -18.33 -13.37 25.96
N ILE A 611 -18.54 -12.95 24.71
CA ILE A 611 -17.76 -13.47 23.56
C ILE A 611 -16.28 -13.07 23.66
N TRP A 612 -16.01 -11.81 24.02
CA TRP A 612 -14.66 -11.29 24.16
C TRP A 612 -14.24 -11.16 25.64
N ALA A 613 -14.60 -12.19 26.43
CA ALA A 613 -14.09 -12.33 27.79
C ALA A 613 -12.62 -12.77 27.79
N TYR A 614 -11.90 -12.46 28.86
CA TYR A 614 -10.55 -12.97 29.06
C TYR A 614 -10.58 -14.52 29.19
N GLU A 615 -11.51 -15.05 29.95
CA GLU A 615 -11.78 -16.47 30.04
C GLU A 615 -12.97 -16.81 29.12
N THR A 616 -12.88 -17.91 28.39
CA THR A 616 -13.89 -18.29 27.39
C THR A 616 -15.25 -18.55 28.01
N SER A 617 -16.26 -17.84 27.53
CA SER A 617 -17.67 -18.12 27.79
C SER A 617 -18.46 -17.71 26.54
N GLU A 618 -18.79 -18.67 25.70
CA GLU A 618 -19.50 -18.41 24.43
C GLU A 618 -21.02 -18.69 24.53
N ASP A 619 -21.55 -18.89 25.75
CA ASP A 619 -22.98 -19.09 25.95
C ASP A 619 -23.71 -17.74 25.93
N LEU A 620 -24.58 -17.53 24.93
CA LEU A 620 -25.36 -16.33 24.77
C LEU A 620 -26.85 -16.62 24.95
N SER A 621 -27.53 -15.76 25.74
CA SER A 621 -28.98 -15.71 25.72
C SER A 621 -29.48 -15.01 24.45
N HIS A 622 -30.64 -15.42 23.94
CA HIS A 622 -31.33 -14.71 22.85
C HIS A 622 -31.81 -13.34 23.30
N PHE A 623 -31.97 -12.42 22.34
CA PHE A 623 -32.49 -11.07 22.62
C PHE A 623 -33.91 -11.11 23.18
N SER A 624 -34.73 -12.07 22.72
CA SER A 624 -36.10 -12.31 23.21
C SER A 624 -36.15 -12.67 24.70
N ASP A 625 -35.09 -13.35 25.19
CA ASP A 625 -35.01 -13.78 26.59
C ASP A 625 -34.42 -12.70 27.51
N TRP A 626 -34.12 -11.54 26.94
CA TRP A 626 -33.53 -10.45 27.69
C TRP A 626 -34.58 -9.73 28.53
N GLU A 627 -34.61 -10.02 29.82
CA GLU A 627 -35.44 -9.32 30.76
C GLU A 627 -34.92 -7.89 30.99
N VAL A 628 -35.83 -6.92 30.98
CA VAL A 628 -35.52 -5.54 31.42
C VAL A 628 -35.44 -5.57 32.95
N THR A 629 -34.29 -5.95 33.48
CA THR A 629 -34.00 -5.68 34.88
C THR A 629 -33.77 -4.18 34.98
N ASP A 630 -34.71 -3.45 35.48
CA ASP A 630 -34.57 -2.09 35.98
C ASP A 630 -33.50 -2.15 37.10
N ALA A 631 -32.24 -1.90 36.75
CA ALA A 631 -31.18 -1.65 37.73
C ALA A 631 -30.52 -0.32 37.40
N PRO A 632 -30.21 0.48 38.44
CA PRO A 632 -30.02 1.93 38.42
C PRO A 632 -28.83 2.40 37.60
#